data_2ec0ba999d0fb9dfb140aafe63d9b836
#
_entry.id   2ec0ba999d0fb9dfb140aafe63d9b836
#
_cell.length_a   1.000
_cell.length_b   1.000
_cell.length_c   1.000
_cell.angle_alpha   90.00
_cell.angle_beta   90.00
_cell.angle_gamma   90.00
#
_symmetry.space_group_name_H-M   'P 1'
#
loop_
_entity.id
_entity.type
_entity.pdbx_description
1 polymer ?
#
loop_
_entity_poly.entity_id
_entity_poly.type
_entity_poly.pdbx_seq_one_letter_code
_entity_poly.pdbx_strand_id
1 'polypeptide(L)'
;MGIKYCVPQTVHMDTTPEKRMKFAEVIIRKCNEVSALTNDLFLHALSDMDKLEMNMHEVKLCAFMRKAVAELISDMDSVRLYLPDSEWVISADEKRLMQLTENILNNAAKYGKMPVDITIRQKDNDTVQINFKDYGNGMKDEDIPFAL
;
A
#
# COMPACT_ATOMS: atom_id res chain seq x y z
N MET A 1 -1.12 39.95 5.47
CA MET A 1 -0.75 39.18 6.67
C MET A 1 0.42 38.30 6.33
N GLY A 2 1.63 38.73 6.69
CA GLY A 2 2.86 38.05 6.28
C GLY A 2 3.27 37.02 7.33
N ILE A 3 3.41 35.75 6.92
CA ILE A 3 3.98 34.68 7.77
C ILE A 3 5.50 34.92 7.81
N LYS A 4 5.99 35.43 8.95
CA LYS A 4 7.43 35.52 9.20
C LYS A 4 7.93 34.15 9.63
N TYR A 5 8.66 33.47 8.76
CA TYR A 5 9.46 32.33 9.15
C TYR A 5 10.71 32.84 9.86
N CYS A 6 10.81 32.68 11.17
CA CYS A 6 12.07 32.81 11.89
C CYS A 6 12.90 31.57 11.63
N VAL A 7 13.84 31.63 10.68
CA VAL A 7 14.88 30.64 10.55
C VAL A 7 15.98 30.98 11.57
N PRO A 8 16.32 30.11 12.50
CA PRO A 8 17.43 30.37 13.42
C PRO A 8 18.74 30.45 12.61
N GLN A 9 19.46 31.52 12.78
CA GLN A 9 20.65 31.87 11.96
C GLN A 9 21.91 31.02 12.24
N THR A 10 21.90 30.11 13.17
CA THR A 10 23.05 29.20 13.40
C THR A 10 22.59 27.91 14.03
N VAL A 11 22.29 26.92 13.20
CA VAL A 11 22.39 25.54 13.63
C VAL A 11 23.75 25.03 13.14
N HIS A 12 24.79 25.19 13.94
CA HIS A 12 25.95 24.31 13.87
C HIS A 12 25.43 22.92 14.26
N MET A 13 24.96 22.18 13.27
CA MET A 13 24.62 20.79 13.47
C MET A 13 25.91 19.98 13.47
N ASP A 14 26.54 19.86 14.64
CA ASP A 14 27.44 18.76 14.95
C ASP A 14 26.63 17.44 14.93
N THR A 15 26.17 17.10 13.75
CA THR A 15 25.44 15.85 13.54
C THR A 15 26.42 14.81 13.06
N THR A 16 26.61 13.76 13.88
CA THR A 16 27.39 12.59 13.46
C THR A 16 26.82 12.01 12.14
N PRO A 17 27.63 11.35 11.31
CA PRO A 17 27.15 10.71 10.08
C PRO A 17 25.93 9.82 10.31
N GLU A 18 25.86 9.12 11.44
CA GLU A 18 24.73 8.28 11.84
C GLU A 18 23.44 9.07 12.07
N LYS A 19 23.54 10.24 12.71
CA LYS A 19 22.37 11.12 12.90
C LYS A 19 21.87 11.70 11.57
N ARG A 20 22.80 12.05 10.67
CA ARG A 20 22.43 12.54 9.32
C ARG A 20 21.70 11.45 8.53
N MET A 21 22.16 10.19 8.61
CA MET A 21 21.54 9.06 7.96
C MET A 21 20.12 8.82 8.50
N LYS A 22 19.92 8.83 9.83
CA LYS A 22 18.59 8.74 10.45
C LYS A 22 17.66 9.87 10.02
N PHE A 23 18.16 11.10 9.94
CA PHE A 23 17.34 12.22 9.45
C PHE A 23 16.96 12.04 7.97
N ALA A 24 17.89 11.60 7.12
CA ALA A 24 17.61 11.32 5.71
C ALA A 24 16.55 10.22 5.57
N GLU A 25 16.62 9.13 6.32
CA GLU A 25 15.63 8.07 6.34
C GLU A 25 14.25 8.59 6.77
N VAL A 26 14.18 9.43 7.79
CA VAL A 26 12.92 10.04 8.24
C VAL A 26 12.34 10.95 7.16
N ILE A 27 13.17 11.76 6.51
CA ILE A 27 12.74 12.65 5.42
C ILE A 27 12.21 11.82 4.26
N ILE A 28 12.93 10.80 3.80
CA ILE A 28 12.51 9.92 2.70
C ILE A 28 11.18 9.27 3.04
N ARG A 29 11.04 8.72 4.25
CA ARG A 29 9.79 8.11 4.70
C ARG A 29 8.64 9.10 4.67
N LYS A 30 8.83 10.33 5.17
CA LYS A 30 7.79 11.38 5.17
C LYS A 30 7.45 11.86 3.77
N CYS A 31 8.42 11.96 2.88
CA CYS A 31 8.16 12.26 1.46
C CYS A 31 7.30 11.17 0.80
N ASN A 32 7.59 9.91 1.06
CA ASN A 32 6.82 8.79 0.54
C ASN A 32 5.39 8.77 1.11
N GLU A 33 5.21 9.06 2.41
CA GLU A 33 3.88 9.19 3.03
C GLU A 33 3.07 10.33 2.39
N VAL A 34 3.67 11.50 2.17
CA VAL A 34 2.99 12.63 1.51
C VAL A 34 2.66 12.29 0.06
N SER A 35 3.57 11.65 -0.68
CA SER A 35 3.32 11.23 -2.06
C SER A 35 2.16 10.24 -2.16
N ALA A 36 2.08 9.28 -1.24
CA ALA A 36 0.99 8.32 -1.18
C ALA A 36 -0.36 9.04 -0.92
N LEU A 37 -0.42 9.91 0.09
CA LEU A 37 -1.62 10.69 0.40
C LEU A 37 -2.07 11.58 -0.77
N THR A 38 -1.12 12.21 -1.46
CA THR A 38 -1.43 13.05 -2.63
C THR A 38 -2.00 12.22 -3.78
N ASN A 39 -1.44 11.03 -4.00
CA ASN A 39 -1.92 10.12 -5.03
C ASN A 39 -3.33 9.58 -4.71
N ASP A 40 -3.59 9.24 -3.46
CA ASP A 40 -4.90 8.80 -3.00
C ASP A 40 -5.96 9.91 -3.15
N LEU A 41 -5.65 11.13 -2.73
CA LEU A 41 -6.50 12.30 -2.94
C LEU A 41 -6.80 12.56 -4.42
N PHE A 42 -5.78 12.44 -5.28
CA PHE A 42 -5.95 12.60 -6.71
C PHE A 42 -6.84 11.51 -7.33
N LEU A 43 -6.68 10.26 -6.89
CA LEU A 43 -7.52 9.15 -7.32
C LEU A 43 -8.98 9.31 -6.86
N HIS A 44 -9.21 9.74 -5.62
CA HIS A 44 -10.55 10.09 -5.13
C HIS A 44 -11.18 11.21 -5.96
N ALA A 45 -10.45 12.30 -6.21
CA ALA A 45 -10.94 13.40 -7.01
C ALA A 45 -11.26 12.99 -8.46
N LEU A 46 -10.48 12.08 -9.06
CA LEU A 46 -10.77 11.54 -10.40
C LEU A 46 -11.97 10.60 -10.39
N SER A 47 -12.13 9.77 -9.35
CA SER A 47 -13.28 8.88 -9.19
C SER A 47 -14.59 9.66 -9.06
N ASP A 48 -14.58 10.72 -8.24
CA ASP A 48 -15.75 11.60 -8.07
C ASP A 48 -16.13 12.34 -9.37
N MET A 49 -15.21 12.46 -10.32
CA MET A 49 -15.45 13.09 -11.62
C MET A 49 -15.78 12.10 -12.73
N ASP A 50 -15.98 10.80 -12.46
CA ASP A 50 -16.16 9.73 -13.46
C ASP A 50 -15.07 9.69 -14.55
N LYS A 51 -13.89 10.21 -14.26
CA LYS A 51 -12.77 10.33 -15.20
C LYS A 51 -11.64 9.31 -14.98
N LEU A 52 -11.87 8.31 -14.12
CA LEU A 52 -10.89 7.25 -13.90
C LEU A 52 -10.90 6.27 -15.08
N GLU A 53 -10.08 6.52 -16.09
CA GLU A 53 -9.88 5.56 -17.16
C GLU A 53 -9.14 4.34 -16.60
N MET A 54 -9.84 3.20 -16.59
CA MET A 54 -9.29 1.90 -16.21
C MET A 54 -8.76 1.19 -17.45
N ASN A 55 -7.50 0.81 -17.44
CA ASN A 55 -6.91 -0.01 -18.51
C ASN A 55 -7.15 -1.50 -18.23
N MET A 56 -8.36 -1.95 -18.52
CA MET A 56 -8.79 -3.33 -18.26
C MET A 56 -8.20 -4.29 -19.30
N HIS A 57 -7.53 -5.34 -18.83
CA HIS A 57 -7.00 -6.42 -19.66
C HIS A 57 -6.99 -7.76 -18.90
N GLU A 58 -6.71 -8.83 -19.61
CA GLU A 58 -6.61 -10.16 -18.99
C GLU A 58 -5.37 -10.26 -18.11
N VAL A 59 -5.58 -10.54 -16.83
CA VAL A 59 -4.54 -10.72 -15.82
C VAL A 59 -4.60 -12.14 -15.29
N LYS A 60 -3.47 -12.85 -15.34
CA LYS A 60 -3.26 -14.15 -14.69
C LYS A 60 -3.07 -13.92 -13.19
N LEU A 61 -4.11 -14.15 -12.41
CA LEU A 61 -4.20 -13.67 -11.03
C LEU A 61 -3.17 -14.30 -10.10
N CYS A 62 -2.94 -15.62 -10.20
CA CYS A 62 -1.96 -16.30 -9.34
C CYS A 62 -0.53 -15.88 -9.68
N ALA A 63 -0.22 -15.76 -10.97
CA ALA A 63 1.09 -15.27 -11.43
C ALA A 63 1.32 -13.82 -11.01
N PHE A 64 0.30 -12.97 -11.17
CA PHE A 64 0.31 -11.58 -10.70
C PHE A 64 0.60 -11.51 -9.21
N MET A 65 -0.14 -12.27 -8.38
CA MET A 65 0.02 -12.19 -6.93
C MET A 65 1.40 -12.64 -6.45
N ARG A 66 1.97 -13.70 -7.07
CA ARG A 66 3.35 -14.11 -6.78
C ARG A 66 4.36 -13.00 -7.12
N LYS A 67 4.19 -12.37 -8.29
CA LYS A 67 5.04 -11.24 -8.73
C LYS A 67 4.92 -10.07 -7.78
N ALA A 68 3.70 -9.65 -7.44
CA ALA A 68 3.44 -8.52 -6.55
C ALA A 68 4.08 -8.72 -5.17
N VAL A 69 3.92 -9.90 -4.57
CA VAL A 69 4.55 -10.20 -3.28
C VAL A 69 6.08 -10.17 -3.39
N ALA A 70 6.65 -10.76 -4.45
CA ALA A 70 8.11 -10.78 -4.65
C ALA A 70 8.71 -9.38 -4.87
N GLU A 71 7.97 -8.46 -5.49
CA GLU A 71 8.39 -7.07 -5.70
C GLU A 71 8.23 -6.19 -4.45
N LEU A 72 7.15 -6.40 -3.69
CA LEU A 72 6.79 -5.53 -2.57
C LEU A 72 7.39 -5.97 -1.22
N ILE A 73 7.74 -7.24 -1.07
CA ILE A 73 8.15 -7.82 0.20
C ILE A 73 9.58 -8.34 0.11
N SER A 74 10.46 -7.79 0.94
CA SER A 74 11.87 -8.24 1.01
C SER A 74 12.05 -9.51 1.85
N ASP A 75 11.21 -9.69 2.89
CA ASP A 75 11.20 -10.87 3.76
C ASP A 75 10.02 -11.77 3.41
N MET A 76 10.28 -12.84 2.67
CA MET A 76 9.26 -13.77 2.18
C MET A 76 8.47 -14.47 3.30
N ASP A 77 9.00 -14.55 4.51
CA ASP A 77 8.31 -15.12 5.66
C ASP A 77 7.20 -14.19 6.21
N SER A 78 7.21 -12.92 5.76
CA SER A 78 6.20 -11.93 6.13
C SER A 78 4.86 -12.09 5.40
N VAL A 79 4.79 -12.92 4.34
CA VAL A 79 3.55 -13.16 3.58
C VAL A 79 3.39 -14.63 3.25
N ARG A 80 2.21 -15.17 3.48
CA ARG A 80 1.84 -16.53 3.10
C ARG A 80 0.78 -16.49 2.02
N LEU A 81 1.07 -17.13 0.87
CA LEU A 81 0.17 -17.19 -0.27
C LEU A 81 -0.58 -18.52 -0.30
N TYR A 82 -1.90 -18.46 -0.29
CA TYR A 82 -2.82 -19.58 -0.47
C TYR A 82 -3.55 -19.39 -1.80
N LEU A 83 -2.98 -19.97 -2.85
CA LEU A 83 -3.46 -19.82 -4.22
C LEU A 83 -4.14 -21.11 -4.68
N PRO A 84 -5.13 -21.04 -5.58
CA PRO A 84 -5.70 -22.24 -6.20
C PRO A 84 -4.67 -22.98 -7.06
N ASP A 85 -4.89 -24.29 -7.29
CA ASP A 85 -4.01 -25.13 -8.11
C ASP A 85 -4.01 -24.70 -9.58
N SER A 86 -5.12 -24.16 -10.06
CA SER A 86 -5.27 -23.67 -11.43
C SER A 86 -5.07 -22.15 -11.50
N GLU A 87 -4.49 -21.68 -12.61
CA GLU A 87 -4.39 -20.26 -12.89
C GLU A 87 -5.75 -19.70 -13.28
N TRP A 88 -6.12 -18.58 -12.66
CA TRP A 88 -7.35 -17.86 -12.99
C TRP A 88 -7.05 -16.57 -13.73
N VAL A 89 -7.81 -16.34 -14.80
CA VAL A 89 -7.71 -15.12 -15.60
C VAL A 89 -8.87 -14.20 -15.22
N ILE A 90 -8.55 -12.98 -14.86
CA ILE A 90 -9.54 -11.95 -14.55
C ILE A 90 -9.35 -10.74 -15.47
N SER A 91 -10.41 -9.98 -15.69
CA SER A 91 -10.30 -8.66 -16.32
C SER A 91 -10.00 -7.62 -15.24
N ALA A 92 -8.82 -6.99 -15.29
CA ALA A 92 -8.39 -6.01 -14.31
C ALA A 92 -7.39 -5.00 -14.91
N ASP A 93 -7.22 -3.87 -14.26
CA ASP A 93 -6.09 -2.99 -14.48
C ASP A 93 -4.95 -3.44 -13.55
N GLU A 94 -3.91 -4.07 -14.14
CA GLU A 94 -2.77 -4.65 -13.40
C GLU A 94 -2.06 -3.59 -12.53
N LYS A 95 -1.94 -2.36 -13.05
CA LYS A 95 -1.29 -1.28 -12.32
C LYS A 95 -2.09 -0.89 -11.06
N ARG A 96 -3.42 -0.82 -11.19
CA ARG A 96 -4.31 -0.51 -10.06
C ARG A 96 -4.36 -1.66 -9.06
N LEU A 97 -4.37 -2.90 -9.55
CA LEU A 97 -4.32 -4.07 -8.69
C LEU A 97 -2.99 -4.13 -7.90
N MET A 98 -1.86 -3.76 -8.53
CA MET A 98 -0.57 -3.64 -7.86
C MET A 98 -0.61 -2.57 -6.76
N GLN A 99 -1.12 -1.39 -7.07
CA GLN A 99 -1.27 -0.28 -6.13
C GLN A 99 -2.15 -0.67 -4.93
N LEU A 100 -3.27 -1.35 -5.18
CA LEU A 100 -4.14 -1.85 -4.12
C LEU A 100 -3.42 -2.84 -3.21
N THR A 101 -2.71 -3.80 -3.82
CA THR A 101 -1.92 -4.81 -3.09
C THR A 101 -0.85 -4.14 -2.22
N GLU A 102 -0.13 -3.18 -2.78
CA GLU A 102 0.89 -2.41 -2.07
C GLU A 102 0.30 -1.65 -0.87
N ASN A 103 -0.82 -0.96 -1.07
CA ASN A 103 -1.48 -0.20 0.01
C ASN A 103 -1.91 -1.12 1.16
N ILE A 104 -2.50 -2.28 0.84
CA ILE A 104 -2.93 -3.24 1.88
C ILE A 104 -1.73 -3.80 2.64
N LEU A 105 -0.67 -4.21 1.95
CA LEU A 105 0.54 -4.76 2.58
C LEU A 105 1.27 -3.71 3.41
N ASN A 106 1.35 -2.47 2.94
CA ASN A 106 1.92 -1.36 3.70
C ASN A 106 1.10 -1.04 4.97
N ASN A 107 -0.23 -1.10 4.88
CA ASN A 107 -1.10 -0.92 6.04
C ASN A 107 -0.91 -2.05 7.05
N ALA A 108 -0.85 -3.30 6.59
CA ALA A 108 -0.58 -4.44 7.44
C ALA A 108 0.80 -4.36 8.12
N ALA A 109 1.82 -3.89 7.41
CA ALA A 109 3.16 -3.69 7.98
C ALA A 109 3.21 -2.57 9.04
N LYS A 110 2.41 -1.50 8.87
CA LYS A 110 2.38 -0.35 9.79
C LYS A 110 1.50 -0.59 11.02
N TYR A 111 0.34 -1.18 10.83
CA TYR A 111 -0.74 -1.23 11.82
C TYR A 111 -1.15 -2.64 12.19
N GLY A 112 -0.87 -3.61 11.33
CA GLY A 112 -1.18 -5.02 11.53
C GLY A 112 -0.08 -5.77 12.26
N LYS A 113 -0.12 -7.09 12.09
CA LYS A 113 0.91 -8.00 12.60
C LYS A 113 1.24 -9.04 11.52
N MET A 114 2.52 -9.12 11.18
CA MET A 114 3.01 -10.14 10.26
C MET A 114 2.97 -11.56 10.88
N PRO A 115 2.87 -12.59 10.06
CA PRO A 115 2.73 -12.57 8.62
C PRO A 115 1.31 -12.21 8.17
N VAL A 116 1.19 -11.76 6.90
CA VAL A 116 -0.09 -11.56 6.22
C VAL A 116 -0.44 -12.80 5.41
N ASP A 117 -1.64 -13.32 5.58
CA ASP A 117 -2.17 -14.40 4.75
C ASP A 117 -2.94 -13.81 3.56
N ILE A 118 -2.51 -14.15 2.35
CA ILE A 118 -3.23 -13.81 1.13
C ILE A 118 -3.87 -15.06 0.58
N THR A 119 -5.21 -15.09 0.51
CA THR A 119 -5.96 -16.23 0.02
C THR A 119 -6.78 -15.82 -1.20
N ILE A 120 -6.65 -16.55 -2.31
CA ILE A 120 -7.49 -16.41 -3.50
C ILE A 120 -8.46 -17.58 -3.54
N ARG A 121 -9.76 -17.27 -3.64
CA ARG A 121 -10.81 -18.29 -3.74
C ARG A 121 -11.93 -17.82 -4.66
N GLN A 122 -12.64 -18.77 -5.25
CA GLN A 122 -13.88 -18.49 -5.96
C GLN A 122 -14.96 -18.14 -4.93
N LYS A 123 -15.67 -17.05 -5.15
CA LYS A 123 -16.81 -16.64 -4.34
C LYS A 123 -18.10 -17.18 -4.93
N ASP A 124 -18.24 -17.04 -6.24
CA ASP A 124 -19.35 -17.54 -7.06
C ASP A 124 -18.85 -17.84 -8.48
N ASN A 125 -19.76 -18.11 -9.44
CA ASN A 125 -19.38 -18.52 -10.80
C ASN A 125 -18.56 -17.45 -11.55
N ASP A 126 -18.79 -16.17 -11.26
CA ASP A 126 -18.22 -15.05 -12.02
C ASP A 126 -17.31 -14.14 -11.14
N THR A 127 -17.18 -14.47 -9.85
CA THR A 127 -16.47 -13.60 -8.90
C THR A 127 -15.35 -14.35 -8.19
N VAL A 128 -14.19 -13.72 -8.19
CA VAL A 128 -13.02 -14.15 -7.41
C VAL A 128 -12.88 -13.26 -6.19
N GLN A 129 -12.58 -13.84 -5.05
CA GLN A 129 -12.30 -13.13 -3.82
C GLN A 129 -10.82 -13.26 -3.47
N ILE A 130 -10.18 -12.11 -3.24
CA ILE A 130 -8.83 -12.01 -2.69
C ILE A 130 -8.96 -11.53 -1.24
N ASN A 131 -8.53 -12.34 -0.29
CA ASN A 131 -8.54 -12.00 1.12
C ASN A 131 -7.11 -11.72 1.58
N PHE A 132 -6.93 -10.60 2.25
CA PHE A 132 -5.72 -10.26 2.99
C PHE A 132 -6.06 -10.30 4.48
N LYS A 133 -5.34 -11.12 5.23
CA LYS A 133 -5.55 -11.27 6.67
C LYS A 133 -4.24 -11.00 7.40
N ASP A 134 -4.20 -9.92 8.14
CA ASP A 134 -3.19 -9.69 9.16
C ASP A 134 -3.67 -10.23 10.53
N TYR A 135 -2.78 -10.25 11.50
CA TYR A 135 -3.04 -10.71 12.87
C TYR A 135 -2.85 -9.58 13.90
N GLY A 136 -3.03 -8.35 13.46
CA GLY A 136 -3.02 -7.17 14.31
C GLY A 136 -4.24 -7.06 15.21
N ASN A 137 -4.29 -5.98 15.97
CA ASN A 137 -5.39 -5.73 16.92
C ASN A 137 -6.69 -5.25 16.22
N GLY A 138 -6.67 -5.12 14.88
CA GLY A 138 -7.79 -4.57 14.11
C GLY A 138 -7.94 -3.06 14.29
N MET A 139 -8.93 -2.50 13.62
CA MET A 139 -9.36 -1.11 13.80
C MET A 139 -10.48 -1.05 14.83
N LYS A 140 -10.55 0.05 15.58
CA LYS A 140 -11.71 0.30 16.42
C LYS A 140 -12.91 0.67 15.54
N ASP A 141 -14.11 0.32 15.98
CA ASP A 141 -15.34 0.59 15.22
C ASP A 141 -15.52 2.07 14.90
N GLU A 142 -15.03 2.95 15.75
CA GLU A 142 -15.04 4.41 15.56
C GLU A 142 -14.12 4.91 14.44
N ASP A 143 -13.07 4.14 14.08
CA ASP A 143 -12.08 4.48 13.07
C ASP A 143 -12.43 3.91 11.68
N ILE A 144 -13.32 2.91 11.60
CA ILE A 144 -13.72 2.25 10.35
C ILE A 144 -14.27 3.23 9.30
N PRO A 145 -15.13 4.21 9.63
CA PRO A 145 -15.65 5.16 8.64
C PRO A 145 -14.59 6.04 7.97
N PHE A 146 -13.40 6.13 8.56
CA PHE A 146 -12.28 6.95 8.06
C PHE A 146 -11.21 6.13 7.35
N ALA A 147 -11.39 4.82 7.25
CA ALA A 147 -10.43 3.88 6.65
C ALA A 147 -10.78 3.49 5.20
N LEU A 148 -11.92 3.98 4.68
CA LEU A 148 -12.44 3.71 3.33
C LEU A 148 -12.26 4.92 2.43
#